data_433daba955089c52e332a17f4a4f1974
#
_entry.id   433daba955089c52e332a17f4a4f1974
#
_cell.length_a   1.000
_cell.length_b   1.000
_cell.length_c   1.000
_cell.angle_alpha   90.00
_cell.angle_beta   90.00
_cell.angle_gamma   90.00
#
_symmetry.space_group_name_H-M   'P 1'
#
loop_
_entity.id
_entity.type
_entity.pdbx_description
1 polymer ?
#
loop_
_entity_poly.entity_id
_entity_poly.type
_entity_poly.pdbx_seq_one_letter_code
_entity_poly.pdbx_strand_id
1 'polypeptide(L)'
;MVNKSKKFSTKCVHEGEIKDTMYQGIVSPLFMSTTYPWYGGEDAEKKPYPRYFNTPNQEFLSKKIAALENGEKALIFSSGMAAISTSIMANVKSGDHIIFQEDLYGGTRNFIKTEFGKYGIEYSFTKGLDSNHFSDEIKDNTVGIYIESPSNPLLKIVDLKAISSIANQKSIWTMIDNTF
;
A
#
# COMPACT_ATOMS: atom_id res chain seq x y z
N MET A 1 25.63 9.18 18.88
CA MET A 1 25.08 10.22 17.99
C MET A 1 23.59 10.24 18.20
N VAL A 2 23.01 11.38 18.59
CA VAL A 2 21.56 11.53 18.81
C VAL A 2 20.89 11.40 17.44
N ASN A 3 20.05 10.37 17.28
CA ASN A 3 19.25 10.14 16.06
C ASN A 3 18.14 11.21 16.00
N LYS A 4 18.50 12.42 15.54
CA LYS A 4 17.53 13.47 15.27
C LYS A 4 16.69 12.99 14.09
N SER A 5 15.38 12.78 14.30
CA SER A 5 14.47 12.43 13.22
C SER A 5 14.64 13.45 12.08
N LYS A 6 14.99 12.98 10.90
CA LYS A 6 15.15 13.84 9.72
C LYS A 6 13.83 14.55 9.42
N LYS A 7 13.87 15.84 9.08
CA LYS A 7 12.69 16.58 8.60
C LYS A 7 12.19 15.98 7.28
N PHE A 8 10.92 16.13 6.99
CA PHE A 8 10.29 15.60 5.78
C PHE A 8 11.05 16.00 4.50
N SER A 9 11.40 17.29 4.37
CA SER A 9 12.20 17.78 3.24
C SER A 9 13.57 17.09 3.09
N THR A 10 14.21 16.75 4.21
CA THR A 10 15.47 16.00 4.21
C THR A 10 15.24 14.54 3.78
N LYS A 11 14.12 13.93 4.18
CA LYS A 11 13.74 12.60 3.74
C LYS A 11 13.49 12.56 2.23
N CYS A 12 12.79 13.55 1.67
CA CYS A 12 12.55 13.64 0.23
C CYS A 12 13.84 13.57 -0.60
N VAL A 13 14.92 14.16 -0.10
CA VAL A 13 16.21 14.17 -0.80
C VAL A 13 17.04 12.92 -0.50
N HIS A 14 17.20 12.57 0.77
CA HIS A 14 18.26 11.65 1.21
C HIS A 14 17.81 10.29 1.72
N GLU A 15 16.51 10.01 1.88
CA GLU A 15 16.09 8.67 2.31
C GLU A 15 16.05 7.67 1.15
N GLY A 16 16.33 6.43 1.47
CA GLY A 16 16.31 5.32 0.51
C GLY A 16 17.50 5.32 -0.47
N GLU A 17 18.40 6.29 -0.43
CA GLU A 17 19.52 6.41 -1.39
C GLU A 17 20.47 5.21 -1.34
N ILE A 18 20.86 4.75 -2.53
CA ILE A 18 21.95 3.79 -2.71
C ILE A 18 23.26 4.59 -2.74
N LYS A 19 24.14 4.31 -1.82
CA LYS A 19 25.47 4.96 -1.81
C LYS A 19 26.31 4.44 -2.97
N ASP A 20 26.80 5.34 -3.79
CA ASP A 20 27.83 5.04 -4.77
C ASP A 20 29.17 4.86 -4.05
N THR A 21 29.55 3.60 -3.84
CA THR A 21 30.83 3.27 -3.17
C THR A 21 32.01 3.30 -4.12
N MET A 22 31.78 3.32 -5.43
CA MET A 22 32.85 3.29 -6.45
C MET A 22 33.34 4.69 -6.79
N TYR A 23 32.43 5.61 -7.08
CA TYR A 23 32.77 6.98 -7.51
C TYR A 23 32.39 8.05 -6.49
N GLN A 24 31.75 7.66 -5.39
CA GLN A 24 31.33 8.54 -4.29
C GLN A 24 30.38 9.66 -4.76
N GLY A 25 29.57 9.39 -5.76
CA GLY A 25 28.52 10.28 -6.21
C GLY A 25 27.52 10.61 -5.09
N ILE A 26 27.09 11.87 -5.02
CA ILE A 26 26.14 12.33 -3.97
C ILE A 26 24.73 11.81 -4.21
N VAL A 27 24.36 11.58 -5.47
CA VAL A 27 23.04 11.08 -5.87
C VAL A 27 23.14 9.59 -6.18
N SER A 28 22.09 8.83 -5.84
CA SER A 28 22.00 7.41 -6.16
C SER A 28 22.22 7.14 -7.65
N PRO A 29 23.04 6.16 -8.02
CA PRO A 29 23.20 5.75 -9.41
C PRO A 29 21.88 5.24 -10.00
N LEU A 30 21.67 5.46 -11.29
CA LEU A 30 20.62 4.81 -12.06
C LEU A 30 21.19 3.54 -12.71
N PHE A 31 20.69 2.38 -12.31
CA PHE A 31 21.13 1.10 -12.84
C PHE A 31 20.31 0.74 -14.08
N MET A 32 20.92 0.81 -15.26
CA MET A 32 20.28 0.55 -16.55
C MET A 32 20.29 -0.94 -16.93
N SER A 33 20.49 -1.83 -15.95
CA SER A 33 20.50 -3.27 -16.16
C SER A 33 19.20 -3.93 -15.70
N THR A 34 18.69 -4.85 -16.52
CA THR A 34 17.58 -5.75 -16.18
C THR A 34 18.02 -7.21 -16.07
N THR A 35 19.28 -7.48 -16.36
CA THR A 35 19.86 -8.82 -16.33
C THR A 35 21.07 -8.82 -15.39
N TYR A 36 21.08 -9.78 -14.48
CA TYR A 36 22.12 -9.93 -13.45
C TYR A 36 22.67 -11.35 -13.46
N PRO A 37 23.95 -11.57 -13.09
CA PRO A 37 24.53 -12.89 -13.08
C PRO A 37 23.78 -13.83 -12.13
N TRP A 38 23.57 -15.04 -12.60
CA TRP A 38 22.95 -16.12 -11.82
C TRP A 38 23.94 -17.26 -11.64
N TYR A 39 24.41 -17.44 -10.44
CA TYR A 39 25.41 -18.47 -10.13
C TYR A 39 24.83 -19.69 -9.39
N GLY A 40 23.50 -19.74 -9.23
CA GLY A 40 22.83 -20.79 -8.45
C GLY A 40 23.03 -20.62 -6.93
N GLY A 41 22.56 -21.59 -6.16
CA GLY A 41 22.73 -21.66 -4.71
C GLY A 41 21.48 -21.31 -3.90
N GLU A 42 21.56 -21.52 -2.58
CA GLU A 42 20.44 -21.35 -1.64
C GLU A 42 19.93 -19.89 -1.53
N ASP A 43 20.75 -18.92 -1.90
CA ASP A 43 20.41 -17.49 -1.87
C ASP A 43 19.87 -16.97 -3.21
N ALA A 44 19.28 -17.84 -4.03
CA ALA A 44 18.75 -17.48 -5.35
C ALA A 44 17.78 -16.28 -5.30
N GLU A 45 16.90 -16.22 -4.30
CA GLU A 45 15.92 -15.15 -4.12
C GLU A 45 16.54 -13.80 -3.73
N LYS A 46 17.77 -13.80 -3.23
CA LYS A 46 18.51 -12.58 -2.90
C LYS A 46 19.23 -11.98 -4.12
N LYS A 47 19.27 -12.67 -5.24
CA LYS A 47 19.90 -12.17 -6.48
C LYS A 47 18.96 -11.16 -7.15
N PRO A 48 19.49 -10.05 -7.68
CA PRO A 48 18.66 -9.10 -8.39
C PRO A 48 17.95 -9.73 -9.58
N TYR A 49 16.62 -9.67 -9.57
CA TYR A 49 15.78 -10.12 -10.66
C TYR A 49 14.50 -9.28 -10.72
N PRO A 50 14.18 -8.65 -11.85
CA PRO A 50 13.07 -7.68 -11.90
C PRO A 50 11.73 -8.22 -11.40
N ARG A 51 11.45 -9.51 -11.59
CA ARG A 51 10.21 -10.15 -11.15
C ARG A 51 10.14 -10.41 -9.65
N TYR A 52 11.29 -10.43 -8.96
CA TYR A 52 11.35 -10.52 -7.49
C TYR A 52 11.28 -9.14 -6.83
N PHE A 53 11.17 -8.10 -7.65
CA PHE A 53 11.08 -6.72 -7.17
C PHE A 53 12.28 -6.28 -6.30
N ASN A 54 13.46 -6.80 -6.60
CA ASN A 54 14.69 -6.62 -5.83
C ASN A 54 15.86 -6.05 -6.66
N THR A 55 15.58 -5.44 -7.82
CA THR A 55 16.62 -4.72 -8.55
C THR A 55 16.94 -3.40 -7.85
N PRO A 56 18.16 -2.85 -8.01
CA PRO A 56 18.57 -1.66 -7.27
C PRO A 56 17.60 -0.48 -7.39
N ASN A 57 17.11 -0.17 -8.60
CA ASN A 57 16.17 0.95 -8.81
C ASN A 57 14.83 0.70 -8.11
N GLN A 58 14.33 -0.54 -8.12
CA GLN A 58 13.08 -0.90 -7.43
C GLN A 58 13.25 -0.79 -5.91
N GLU A 59 14.33 -1.31 -5.36
CA GLU A 59 14.62 -1.21 -3.93
C GLU A 59 14.80 0.23 -3.47
N PHE A 60 15.52 1.05 -4.24
CA PHE A 60 15.70 2.46 -3.93
C PHE A 60 14.37 3.19 -3.82
N LEU A 61 13.52 3.06 -4.86
CA LEU A 61 12.21 3.72 -4.88
C LEU A 61 11.32 3.24 -3.74
N SER A 62 11.26 1.92 -3.50
CA SER A 62 10.49 1.34 -2.39
C SER A 62 10.94 1.87 -1.03
N LYS A 63 12.24 1.91 -0.78
CA LYS A 63 12.79 2.45 0.48
C LYS A 63 12.46 3.93 0.65
N LYS A 64 12.52 4.72 -0.43
CA LYS A 64 12.17 6.13 -0.39
C LYS A 64 10.69 6.34 -0.06
N ILE A 65 9.78 5.65 -0.73
CA ILE A 65 8.34 5.76 -0.45
C ILE A 65 8.03 5.30 0.97
N ALA A 66 8.56 4.16 1.42
CA ALA A 66 8.37 3.70 2.78
C ALA A 66 8.84 4.75 3.82
N ALA A 67 9.98 5.40 3.59
CA ALA A 67 10.49 6.43 4.49
C ALA A 67 9.62 7.71 4.50
N LEU A 68 9.05 8.09 3.36
CA LEU A 68 8.16 9.26 3.24
C LEU A 68 6.82 9.02 3.93
N GLU A 69 6.28 7.82 3.79
CA GLU A 69 5.02 7.39 4.42
C GLU A 69 5.19 6.91 5.88
N ASN A 70 6.40 6.91 6.41
CA ASN A 70 6.77 6.30 7.71
C ASN A 70 6.32 4.83 7.82
N GLY A 71 6.26 4.13 6.69
CA GLY A 71 5.94 2.71 6.60
C GLY A 71 7.17 1.82 6.76
N GLU A 72 6.95 0.57 7.07
CA GLU A 72 8.03 -0.43 7.19
C GLU A 72 8.58 -0.82 5.81
N LYS A 73 7.70 -0.96 4.83
CA LYS A 73 8.01 -1.38 3.45
C LYS A 73 7.08 -0.71 2.46
N ALA A 74 7.49 -0.67 1.21
CA ALA A 74 6.64 -0.26 0.09
C ALA A 74 6.85 -1.19 -1.10
N LEU A 75 5.79 -1.35 -1.90
CA LEU A 75 5.83 -2.01 -3.20
C LEU A 75 5.37 -1.02 -4.26
N ILE A 76 5.97 -1.06 -5.42
CA ILE A 76 5.66 -0.17 -6.52
C ILE A 76 4.93 -0.94 -7.62
N PHE A 77 3.85 -0.39 -8.11
CA PHE A 77 3.02 -0.97 -9.16
C PHE A 77 2.97 -0.05 -10.38
N SER A 78 2.64 -0.62 -11.52
CA SER A 78 2.54 0.12 -12.79
C SER A 78 1.26 0.98 -12.91
N SER A 79 0.30 0.80 -12.00
CA SER A 79 -0.92 1.62 -11.94
C SER A 79 -1.52 1.60 -10.55
N GLY A 80 -2.31 2.65 -10.21
CA GLY A 80 -3.05 2.70 -8.95
C GLY A 80 -4.02 1.52 -8.79
N MET A 81 -4.74 1.13 -9.85
CA MET A 81 -5.61 -0.04 -9.78
C MET A 81 -4.86 -1.35 -9.55
N ALA A 82 -3.63 -1.50 -10.07
CA ALA A 82 -2.80 -2.66 -9.76
C ALA A 82 -2.39 -2.66 -8.27
N ALA A 83 -2.04 -1.50 -7.71
CA ALA A 83 -1.75 -1.37 -6.28
C ALA A 83 -2.98 -1.71 -5.43
N ILE A 84 -4.14 -1.14 -5.74
CA ILE A 84 -5.40 -1.36 -5.00
C ILE A 84 -5.80 -2.83 -5.04
N SER A 85 -5.95 -3.39 -6.24
CA SER A 85 -6.44 -4.76 -6.40
C SER A 85 -5.49 -5.79 -5.77
N THR A 86 -4.19 -5.65 -5.97
CA THR A 86 -3.20 -6.55 -5.39
C THR A 86 -3.16 -6.45 -3.86
N SER A 87 -3.19 -5.23 -3.32
CA SER A 87 -3.18 -5.03 -1.87
C SER A 87 -4.41 -5.63 -1.20
N ILE A 88 -5.59 -5.46 -1.78
CA ILE A 88 -6.82 -6.07 -1.26
C ILE A 88 -6.74 -7.59 -1.36
N MET A 89 -6.47 -8.12 -2.57
CA MET A 89 -6.49 -9.57 -2.81
C MET A 89 -5.41 -10.33 -2.02
N ALA A 90 -4.31 -9.68 -1.66
CA ALA A 90 -3.28 -10.27 -0.81
C ALA A 90 -3.70 -10.44 0.66
N ASN A 91 -4.75 -9.75 1.09
CA ASN A 91 -5.20 -9.72 2.49
C ASN A 91 -6.57 -10.37 2.71
N VAL A 92 -7.10 -11.07 1.70
CA VAL A 92 -8.43 -11.72 1.77
C VAL A 92 -8.40 -13.13 1.22
N LYS A 93 -9.36 -13.92 1.65
CA LYS A 93 -9.66 -15.26 1.13
C LYS A 93 -11.18 -15.42 0.94
N SER A 94 -11.59 -16.49 0.29
CA SER A 94 -13.01 -16.83 0.15
C SER A 94 -13.70 -16.92 1.52
N GLY A 95 -14.87 -16.31 1.64
CA GLY A 95 -15.64 -16.20 2.88
C GLY A 95 -15.33 -14.97 3.73
N ASP A 96 -14.26 -14.22 3.44
CA ASP A 96 -13.97 -12.98 4.13
C ASP A 96 -14.89 -11.84 3.68
N HIS A 97 -15.15 -10.89 4.58
CA HIS A 97 -15.93 -9.69 4.32
C HIS A 97 -15.06 -8.43 4.48
N ILE A 98 -15.23 -7.47 3.56
CA ILE A 98 -14.58 -6.16 3.61
C ILE A 98 -15.64 -5.05 3.60
N ILE A 99 -15.42 -4.03 4.39
CA ILE A 99 -16.21 -2.80 4.42
C ILE A 99 -15.53 -1.75 3.54
N PHE A 100 -16.27 -1.18 2.62
CA PHE A 100 -15.84 -0.10 1.75
C PHE A 100 -16.61 1.17 2.05
N GLN A 101 -15.92 2.30 2.02
CA GLN A 101 -16.54 3.61 2.01
C GLN A 101 -17.54 3.72 0.84
N GLU A 102 -18.66 4.41 1.04
CA GLU A 102 -19.67 4.63 0.00
C GLU A 102 -19.12 5.38 -1.20
N ASP A 103 -18.39 6.47 -0.93
CA ASP A 103 -17.87 7.39 -1.93
C ASP A 103 -16.42 7.01 -2.28
N LEU A 104 -16.27 6.23 -3.35
CA LEU A 104 -14.99 5.70 -3.83
C LEU A 104 -14.78 5.99 -5.30
N TYR A 105 -13.52 6.00 -5.70
CA TYR A 105 -13.13 5.99 -7.11
C TYR A 105 -13.91 4.91 -7.89
N GLY A 106 -14.44 5.31 -9.06
CA GLY A 106 -15.29 4.43 -9.88
C GLY A 106 -14.61 3.13 -10.30
N GLY A 107 -13.30 3.15 -10.55
CA GLY A 107 -12.52 1.95 -10.89
C GLY A 107 -12.47 0.96 -9.74
N THR A 108 -12.23 1.42 -8.52
CA THR A 108 -12.23 0.58 -7.31
C THR A 108 -13.62 -0.01 -7.07
N ARG A 109 -14.66 0.82 -7.15
CA ARG A 109 -16.05 0.37 -6.97
C ARG A 109 -16.45 -0.68 -8.01
N ASN A 110 -16.05 -0.49 -9.26
CA ASN A 110 -16.31 -1.46 -10.32
C ASN A 110 -15.56 -2.78 -10.08
N PHE A 111 -14.29 -2.73 -9.71
CA PHE A 111 -13.50 -3.90 -9.37
C PHE A 111 -14.18 -4.74 -8.27
N ILE A 112 -14.61 -4.11 -7.17
CA ILE A 112 -15.32 -4.80 -6.08
C ILE A 112 -16.57 -5.51 -6.61
N LYS A 113 -17.42 -4.80 -7.34
CA LYS A 113 -18.72 -5.33 -7.82
C LYS A 113 -18.57 -6.46 -8.85
N THR A 114 -17.52 -6.41 -9.68
CA THR A 114 -17.34 -7.38 -10.76
C THR A 114 -16.49 -8.57 -10.38
N GLU A 115 -15.55 -8.41 -9.44
CA GLU A 115 -14.58 -9.46 -9.15
C GLU A 115 -14.85 -10.21 -7.85
N PHE A 116 -15.28 -9.55 -6.78
CA PHE A 116 -15.36 -10.17 -5.45
C PHE A 116 -16.22 -11.42 -5.41
N GLY A 117 -17.40 -11.38 -6.06
CA GLY A 117 -18.29 -12.55 -6.13
C GLY A 117 -17.66 -13.78 -6.80
N LYS A 118 -16.73 -13.58 -7.75
CA LYS A 118 -16.01 -14.67 -8.43
C LYS A 118 -15.07 -15.43 -7.49
N TYR A 119 -14.58 -14.74 -6.46
CA TYR A 119 -13.63 -15.28 -5.47
C TYR A 119 -14.31 -15.64 -4.14
N GLY A 120 -15.62 -15.50 -4.06
CA GLY A 120 -16.37 -15.78 -2.82
C GLY A 120 -16.07 -14.78 -1.70
N ILE A 121 -15.71 -13.54 -2.04
CA ILE A 121 -15.44 -12.47 -1.09
C ILE A 121 -16.71 -11.65 -0.92
N GLU A 122 -17.10 -11.41 0.34
CA GLU A 122 -18.25 -10.57 0.67
C GLU A 122 -17.81 -9.12 0.83
N TYR A 123 -18.72 -8.19 0.61
CA TYR A 123 -18.47 -6.77 0.83
C TYR A 123 -19.73 -6.01 1.24
N SER A 124 -19.52 -4.90 1.95
CA SER A 124 -20.52 -3.87 2.21
C SER A 124 -19.99 -2.51 1.81
N PHE A 125 -20.86 -1.63 1.34
CA PHE A 125 -20.59 -0.19 1.25
C PHE A 125 -21.28 0.51 2.42
N THR A 126 -20.56 1.43 3.08
CA THR A 126 -21.15 2.24 4.15
C THR A 126 -22.28 3.12 3.62
N LYS A 127 -23.20 3.52 4.50
CA LYS A 127 -24.30 4.46 4.17
C LYS A 127 -23.90 5.93 4.28
N GLY A 128 -22.70 6.18 4.76
CA GLY A 128 -22.14 7.52 4.96
C GLY A 128 -20.68 7.43 5.39
N LEU A 129 -20.09 8.56 5.78
CA LEU A 129 -18.66 8.69 6.05
C LEU A 129 -18.32 8.78 7.54
N ASP A 130 -19.30 8.92 8.41
CA ASP A 130 -19.08 8.91 9.84
C ASP A 130 -18.64 7.53 10.33
N SER A 131 -17.79 7.47 11.33
CA SER A 131 -17.23 6.23 11.84
C SER A 131 -18.28 5.18 12.27
N ASN A 132 -19.46 5.64 12.71
CA ASN A 132 -20.59 4.76 13.07
C ASN A 132 -21.08 3.95 11.87
N HIS A 133 -21.12 4.53 10.66
CA HIS A 133 -21.53 3.81 9.47
C HIS A 133 -20.59 2.66 9.11
N PHE A 134 -19.30 2.76 9.49
CA PHE A 134 -18.34 1.67 9.34
C PHE A 134 -18.57 0.60 10.41
N SER A 135 -18.83 0.99 11.65
CA SER A 135 -19.07 0.03 12.73
C SER A 135 -20.35 -0.78 12.53
N ASP A 136 -21.38 -0.17 11.96
CA ASP A 136 -22.68 -0.82 11.69
C ASP A 136 -22.57 -1.93 10.63
N GLU A 137 -21.58 -1.89 9.75
CA GLU A 137 -21.33 -2.87 8.72
C GLU A 137 -20.41 -4.03 9.16
N ILE A 138 -19.88 -4.01 10.39
CA ILE A 138 -18.98 -5.05 10.88
C ILE A 138 -19.76 -6.35 11.13
N LYS A 139 -19.28 -7.43 10.53
CA LYS A 139 -19.78 -8.81 10.68
C LYS A 139 -18.68 -9.68 11.31
N ASP A 140 -19.02 -10.91 11.70
CA ASP A 140 -18.08 -11.87 12.30
C ASP A 140 -16.91 -12.23 11.34
N ASN A 141 -17.18 -12.22 10.03
CA ASN A 141 -16.20 -12.51 8.98
C ASN A 141 -15.56 -11.25 8.39
N THR A 142 -15.75 -10.07 8.99
CA THR A 142 -15.10 -8.84 8.53
C THR A 142 -13.61 -8.86 8.86
N VAL A 143 -12.77 -8.73 7.83
CA VAL A 143 -11.31 -8.72 7.97
C VAL A 143 -10.69 -7.37 7.68
N GLY A 144 -11.37 -6.49 6.93
CA GLY A 144 -10.80 -5.24 6.47
C GLY A 144 -11.79 -4.10 6.29
N ILE A 145 -11.25 -2.87 6.37
CA ILE A 145 -11.94 -1.62 6.04
C ILE A 145 -11.09 -0.88 5.02
N TYR A 146 -11.68 -0.55 3.87
CA TYR A 146 -11.04 0.24 2.82
C TYR A 146 -11.64 1.65 2.78
N ILE A 147 -10.76 2.64 2.76
CA ILE A 147 -11.09 4.06 2.86
C ILE A 147 -10.41 4.81 1.72
N GLU A 148 -11.03 5.88 1.23
CA GLU A 148 -10.45 6.84 0.30
C GLU A 148 -10.63 8.24 0.87
N SER A 149 -9.54 8.95 1.13
CA SER A 149 -9.62 10.29 1.72
C SER A 149 -8.42 11.15 1.32
N PRO A 150 -8.66 12.29 0.64
CA PRO A 150 -9.95 12.78 0.11
C PRO A 150 -10.56 11.85 -0.93
N SER A 151 -11.90 11.74 -0.99
CA SER A 151 -12.59 10.87 -1.95
C SER A 151 -12.67 11.48 -3.36
N ASN A 152 -12.75 10.63 -4.38
CA ASN A 152 -12.98 11.05 -5.77
C ASN A 152 -14.42 10.68 -6.21
N PRO A 153 -15.25 11.62 -6.73
CA PRO A 153 -14.88 12.99 -7.12
C PRO A 153 -15.23 14.06 -6.08
N LEU A 154 -15.84 13.71 -4.97
CA LEU A 154 -16.49 14.66 -4.07
C LEU A 154 -15.55 15.29 -3.03
N LEU A 155 -14.27 14.88 -2.99
CA LEU A 155 -13.24 15.37 -2.08
C LEU A 155 -13.67 15.37 -0.59
N LYS A 156 -14.49 14.40 -0.22
CA LYS A 156 -14.93 14.22 1.15
C LYS A 156 -13.79 13.66 2.01
N ILE A 157 -13.76 14.13 3.26
CA ILE A 157 -12.76 13.71 4.24
C ILE A 157 -13.44 12.82 5.28
N VAL A 158 -12.76 11.75 5.69
CA VAL A 158 -13.19 10.86 6.77
C VAL A 158 -12.27 10.97 7.98
N ASP A 159 -12.79 10.71 9.17
CA ASP A 159 -11.99 10.63 10.39
C ASP A 159 -11.23 9.28 10.44
N LEU A 160 -10.03 9.28 9.84
CA LEU A 160 -9.16 8.10 9.77
C LEU A 160 -8.82 7.55 11.16
N LYS A 161 -8.67 8.43 12.16
CA LYS A 161 -8.32 8.04 13.53
C LYS A 161 -9.48 7.30 14.20
N ALA A 162 -10.70 7.80 14.04
CA ALA A 162 -11.89 7.13 14.59
C ALA A 162 -12.09 5.75 13.94
N ILE A 163 -11.97 5.66 12.61
CA ILE A 163 -12.14 4.38 11.89
C ILE A 163 -11.03 3.39 12.27
N SER A 164 -9.76 3.84 12.32
CA SER A 164 -8.66 2.97 12.75
C SER A 164 -8.83 2.47 14.18
N SER A 165 -9.39 3.30 15.07
CA SER A 165 -9.67 2.86 16.46
C SER A 165 -10.71 1.75 16.51
N ILE A 166 -11.79 1.86 15.73
CA ILE A 166 -12.82 0.82 15.60
C ILE A 166 -12.21 -0.47 15.05
N ALA A 167 -11.45 -0.37 13.97
CA ALA A 167 -10.81 -1.52 13.34
C ALA A 167 -9.85 -2.25 14.29
N ASN A 168 -9.01 -1.50 15.02
CA ASN A 168 -8.05 -2.07 15.97
C ASN A 168 -8.74 -2.82 17.11
N GLN A 169 -9.87 -2.33 17.63
CA GLN A 169 -10.64 -3.01 18.69
C GLN A 169 -11.18 -4.38 18.24
N LYS A 170 -11.34 -4.56 16.94
CA LYS A 170 -11.87 -5.78 16.33
C LYS A 170 -10.82 -6.62 15.61
N SER A 171 -9.54 -6.22 15.68
CA SER A 171 -8.43 -6.86 14.94
C SER A 171 -8.68 -6.91 13.42
N ILE A 172 -9.32 -5.86 12.89
CA ILE A 172 -9.60 -5.67 11.47
C ILE A 172 -8.50 -4.76 10.89
N TRP A 173 -7.93 -5.10 9.72
CA TRP A 173 -6.98 -4.22 9.06
C TRP A 173 -7.65 -3.01 8.41
N THR A 174 -6.92 -1.91 8.27
CA THR A 174 -7.37 -0.73 7.52
C THR A 174 -6.46 -0.47 6.33
N MET A 175 -7.04 -0.07 5.21
CA MET A 175 -6.35 0.32 3.99
C MET A 175 -6.89 1.66 3.52
N ILE A 176 -5.99 2.56 3.13
CA ILE A 176 -6.37 3.87 2.62
C ILE A 176 -5.83 4.07 1.21
N ASP A 177 -6.70 4.54 0.32
CA ASP A 177 -6.31 5.19 -0.92
C ASP A 177 -6.10 6.67 -0.65
N ASN A 178 -4.86 7.09 -0.70
CA ASN A 178 -4.43 8.46 -0.41
C ASN A 178 -3.85 9.11 -1.67
N THR A 179 -4.53 8.92 -2.79
CA THR A 179 -4.09 9.43 -4.10
C THR A 179 -4.09 10.96 -4.15
N PHE A 180 -5.00 11.65 -3.43
CA PHE A 180 -5.06 13.10 -3.32
C PHE A 180 -4.31 13.65 -2.12
#